data_0b0355f9edd9c94ecaa2c1b3ba0656a0
#
_entry.id   0b0355f9edd9c94ecaa2c1b3ba0656a0
#
_cell.length_a   1.000
_cell.length_b   1.000
_cell.length_c   1.000
_cell.angle_alpha   90.00
_cell.angle_beta   90.00
_cell.angle_gamma   90.00
#
_symmetry.space_group_name_H-M   'P 1'
#
loop_
_entity.id
_entity.type
_entity.pdbx_description
1 polymer ?
#
loop_
_entity_poly.entity_id
_entity_poly.type
_entity_poly.pdbx_seq_one_letter_code
_entity_poly.pdbx_strand_id
1 'polypeptide(L)'
;MSLEEKLESVVRRHKELGETLASGIVGDSFARQSKEYSDLGPIVAGIEEWKRARAEAADLDAMLADPATDKEMKALAETERSELAAKLPKLERSVQVMLLPKDEADEKNAILEVRAGTGGDEAALFASELFRMYQRYAQLKGWKFETMEMSETPLGGFREATASIIGRNVFARLKIGRAHV
;
A
#
# COMPACT_ATOMS: atom_id res chain seq x y z
N MET A 1 12.17 -14.23 -17.21
CA MET A 1 11.28 -13.10 -17.46
C MET A 1 11.93 -11.88 -16.83
N SER A 2 12.32 -10.91 -17.65
CA SER A 2 12.92 -9.64 -17.18
C SER A 2 11.90 -8.81 -16.40
N LEU A 3 12.36 -7.79 -15.66
CA LEU A 3 11.44 -6.86 -14.98
C LEU A 3 10.53 -6.17 -16.02
N GLU A 4 11.11 -5.72 -17.14
CA GLU A 4 10.37 -5.03 -18.20
C GLU A 4 9.26 -5.91 -18.80
N GLU A 5 9.53 -7.19 -19.08
CA GLU A 5 8.51 -8.13 -19.56
C GLU A 5 7.34 -8.30 -18.57
N LYS A 6 7.65 -8.33 -17.25
CA LYS A 6 6.62 -8.39 -16.21
C LYS A 6 5.77 -7.12 -16.19
N LEU A 7 6.39 -5.95 -16.28
CA LEU A 7 5.68 -4.66 -16.31
C LEU A 7 4.76 -4.55 -17.52
N GLU A 8 5.24 -4.95 -18.69
CA GLU A 8 4.42 -4.95 -19.91
C GLU A 8 3.24 -5.93 -19.82
N SER A 9 3.45 -7.09 -19.23
CA SER A 9 2.37 -8.08 -19.04
C SER A 9 1.25 -7.53 -18.14
N VAL A 10 1.61 -6.78 -17.09
CA VAL A 10 0.63 -6.14 -16.18
C VAL A 10 -0.16 -5.05 -16.89
N VAL A 11 0.52 -4.17 -17.63
CA VAL A 11 -0.14 -3.09 -18.40
C VAL A 11 -1.08 -3.69 -19.44
N ARG A 12 -0.62 -4.71 -20.19
CA ARG A 12 -1.46 -5.41 -21.17
C ARG A 12 -2.68 -6.05 -20.52
N ARG A 13 -2.50 -6.76 -19.41
CA ARG A 13 -3.60 -7.40 -18.68
C ARG A 13 -4.64 -6.39 -18.20
N HIS A 14 -4.21 -5.27 -17.65
CA HIS A 14 -5.11 -4.20 -17.24
C HIS A 14 -5.92 -3.65 -18.42
N LYS A 15 -5.27 -3.43 -19.57
CA LYS A 15 -5.95 -2.97 -20.78
C LYS A 15 -6.99 -3.98 -21.29
N GLU A 16 -6.64 -5.27 -21.37
CA GLU A 16 -7.55 -6.36 -21.76
C GLU A 16 -8.78 -6.43 -20.84
N LEU A 17 -8.57 -6.28 -19.53
CA LEU A 17 -9.66 -6.25 -18.55
C LEU A 17 -10.58 -5.04 -18.78
N GLY A 18 -10.01 -3.86 -19.04
CA GLY A 18 -10.77 -2.65 -19.35
C GLY A 18 -11.65 -2.82 -20.60
N GLU A 19 -11.09 -3.37 -21.68
CA GLU A 19 -11.82 -3.67 -22.92
C GLU A 19 -12.93 -4.70 -22.68
N THR A 20 -12.63 -5.74 -21.90
CA THR A 20 -13.58 -6.80 -21.57
C THR A 20 -14.75 -6.28 -20.72
N LEU A 21 -14.47 -5.45 -19.71
CA LEU A 21 -15.51 -4.81 -18.89
C LEU A 21 -16.37 -3.83 -19.68
N ALA A 22 -15.79 -3.10 -20.63
CA ALA A 22 -16.52 -2.20 -21.53
C ALA A 22 -17.44 -2.92 -22.50
N SER A 23 -17.14 -4.18 -22.85
CA SER A 23 -17.97 -5.00 -23.75
C SER A 23 -19.24 -5.58 -23.11
N GLY A 24 -19.49 -5.32 -21.82
CA GLY A 24 -20.77 -5.63 -21.16
C GLY A 24 -20.90 -7.04 -20.61
N ILE A 25 -19.85 -7.61 -20.07
CA ILE A 25 -19.90 -8.92 -19.38
C ILE A 25 -20.77 -8.83 -18.14
N VAL A 26 -21.60 -9.85 -17.91
CA VAL A 26 -22.56 -9.94 -16.78
C VAL A 26 -22.29 -11.19 -15.95
N GLY A 27 -22.54 -11.14 -14.64
CA GLY A 27 -22.45 -12.29 -13.74
C GLY A 27 -21.18 -12.33 -12.87
N ASP A 28 -20.87 -13.50 -12.28
CA ASP A 28 -19.76 -13.67 -11.35
C ASP A 28 -18.37 -13.32 -11.93
N SER A 29 -18.22 -13.47 -13.27
CA SER A 29 -17.01 -13.08 -13.98
C SER A 29 -16.79 -11.57 -13.96
N PHE A 30 -17.87 -10.76 -13.99
CA PHE A 30 -17.78 -9.29 -13.91
C PHE A 30 -17.19 -8.83 -12.58
N ALA A 31 -17.68 -9.35 -11.45
CA ALA A 31 -17.21 -8.97 -10.13
C ALA A 31 -15.71 -9.28 -9.95
N ARG A 32 -15.27 -10.47 -10.41
CA ARG A 32 -13.87 -10.88 -10.34
C ARG A 32 -12.97 -10.02 -11.23
N GLN A 33 -13.38 -9.78 -12.48
CA GLN A 33 -12.59 -8.99 -13.43
C GLN A 33 -12.56 -7.51 -13.05
N SER A 34 -13.66 -6.96 -12.53
CA SER A 34 -13.73 -5.59 -12.02
C SER A 34 -12.81 -5.39 -10.82
N LYS A 35 -12.75 -6.38 -9.92
CA LYS A 35 -11.79 -6.37 -8.81
C LYS A 35 -10.35 -6.40 -9.31
N GLU A 36 -10.01 -7.32 -10.20
CA GLU A 36 -8.66 -7.45 -10.78
C GLU A 36 -8.26 -6.14 -11.50
N TYR A 37 -9.15 -5.55 -12.30
CA TYR A 37 -8.93 -4.27 -12.95
C TYR A 37 -8.63 -3.14 -11.94
N SER A 38 -9.44 -3.04 -10.90
CA SER A 38 -9.25 -2.05 -9.82
C SER A 38 -7.95 -2.24 -9.05
N ASP A 39 -7.54 -3.50 -8.82
CA ASP A 39 -6.29 -3.83 -8.12
C ASP A 39 -5.05 -3.53 -8.95
N LEU A 40 -5.12 -3.71 -10.27
CA LEU A 40 -4.03 -3.41 -11.19
C LEU A 40 -3.88 -1.90 -11.48
N GLY A 41 -4.94 -1.10 -11.36
CA GLY A 41 -4.93 0.33 -11.66
C GLY A 41 -3.78 1.11 -11.01
N PRO A 42 -3.59 1.06 -9.69
CA PRO A 42 -2.47 1.72 -9.02
C PRO A 42 -1.09 1.24 -9.47
N ILE A 43 -0.97 -0.05 -9.82
CA ILE A 43 0.28 -0.65 -10.31
C ILE A 43 0.61 -0.07 -11.68
N VAL A 44 -0.37 -0.03 -12.58
CA VAL A 44 -0.21 0.53 -13.94
C VAL A 44 0.15 2.02 -13.87
N ALA A 45 -0.52 2.80 -13.00
CA ALA A 45 -0.19 4.20 -12.80
C ALA A 45 1.28 4.40 -12.34
N GLY A 46 1.75 3.57 -11.41
CA GLY A 46 3.15 3.58 -10.96
C GLY A 46 4.14 3.20 -12.08
N ILE A 47 3.80 2.21 -12.91
CA ILE A 47 4.60 1.82 -14.06
C ILE A 47 4.70 2.96 -15.09
N GLU A 48 3.59 3.62 -15.38
CA GLU A 48 3.54 4.74 -16.33
C GLU A 48 4.33 5.95 -15.80
N GLU A 49 4.25 6.24 -14.51
CA GLU A 49 5.06 7.30 -13.91
C GLU A 49 6.55 6.99 -14.03
N TRP A 50 6.96 5.76 -13.71
CA TRP A 50 8.36 5.34 -13.85
C TRP A 50 8.84 5.40 -15.30
N LYS A 51 8.02 4.92 -16.28
CA LYS A 51 8.35 4.99 -17.71
C LYS A 51 8.50 6.43 -18.18
N ARG A 52 7.59 7.32 -17.77
CA ARG A 52 7.68 8.75 -18.12
C ARG A 52 8.95 9.39 -17.58
N ALA A 53 9.26 9.20 -16.30
CA ALA A 53 10.47 9.72 -15.68
C ALA A 53 11.74 9.20 -16.35
N ARG A 54 11.75 7.94 -16.80
CA ARG A 54 12.87 7.34 -17.54
C ARG A 54 13.03 7.93 -18.94
N ALA A 55 11.92 8.17 -19.65
CA ALA A 55 11.94 8.80 -20.97
C ALA A 55 12.43 10.26 -20.85
N GLU A 56 11.91 11.02 -19.89
CA GLU A 56 12.31 12.39 -19.61
C GLU A 56 13.82 12.49 -19.29
N ALA A 57 14.35 11.55 -18.49
CA ALA A 57 15.77 11.47 -18.22
C ALA A 57 16.61 11.22 -19.50
N ALA A 58 16.12 10.37 -20.41
CA ALA A 58 16.79 10.12 -21.68
C ALA A 58 16.76 11.34 -22.61
N ASP A 59 15.65 12.07 -22.64
CA ASP A 59 15.51 13.31 -23.41
C ASP A 59 16.47 14.40 -22.89
N LEU A 60 16.59 14.54 -21.56
CA LEU A 60 17.55 15.45 -20.93
C LEU A 60 19.00 15.04 -21.24
N ASP A 61 19.33 13.75 -21.18
CA ASP A 61 20.66 13.24 -21.55
C ASP A 61 20.99 13.56 -23.03
N ALA A 62 20.01 13.45 -23.93
CA ALA A 62 20.17 13.82 -25.34
C ALA A 62 20.37 15.32 -25.50
N MET A 63 19.62 16.17 -24.79
CA MET A 63 19.76 17.63 -24.80
C MET A 63 21.12 18.06 -24.28
N LEU A 64 21.64 17.44 -23.23
CA LEU A 64 22.96 17.72 -22.67
C LEU A 64 24.11 17.36 -23.64
N ALA A 65 23.91 16.29 -24.42
CA ALA A 65 24.86 15.80 -25.39
C ALA A 65 24.88 16.66 -26.68
N ASP A 66 23.81 17.40 -26.97
CA ASP A 66 23.70 18.19 -28.18
C ASP A 66 24.60 19.46 -28.09
N PRO A 67 25.57 19.61 -29.01
CA PRO A 67 26.40 20.80 -29.08
C PRO A 67 25.62 22.10 -29.39
N ALA A 68 24.44 22.00 -30.03
CA ALA A 68 23.63 23.16 -30.42
C ALA A 68 22.81 23.71 -29.24
N THR A 69 22.67 22.98 -28.15
CA THR A 69 21.96 23.43 -26.94
C THR A 69 22.74 24.54 -26.26
N ASP A 70 22.06 25.64 -25.98
CA ASP A 70 22.67 26.80 -25.32
C ASP A 70 23.04 26.51 -23.85
N LYS A 71 23.86 27.38 -23.27
CA LYS A 71 24.44 27.18 -21.95
C LYS A 71 23.39 27.23 -20.80
N GLU A 72 22.37 28.08 -20.97
CA GLU A 72 21.31 28.23 -19.97
C GLU A 72 20.40 26.99 -19.95
N MET A 73 20.05 26.51 -21.14
CA MET A 73 19.27 25.28 -21.28
C MET A 73 20.02 24.06 -20.74
N LYS A 74 21.33 23.95 -20.94
CA LYS A 74 22.17 22.90 -20.38
C LYS A 74 22.16 22.93 -18.84
N ALA A 75 22.30 24.10 -18.23
CA ALA A 75 22.29 24.25 -16.79
C ALA A 75 20.95 23.85 -16.18
N LEU A 76 19.83 24.17 -16.85
CA LEU A 76 18.49 23.71 -16.43
C LEU A 76 18.35 22.21 -16.57
N ALA A 77 18.75 21.65 -17.71
CA ALA A 77 18.70 20.22 -17.98
C ALA A 77 19.56 19.41 -16.99
N GLU A 78 20.73 19.89 -16.59
CA GLU A 78 21.56 19.28 -15.55
C GLU A 78 20.85 19.21 -14.19
N THR A 79 20.15 20.30 -13.82
CA THR A 79 19.40 20.36 -12.57
C THR A 79 18.25 19.34 -12.56
N GLU A 80 17.41 19.36 -13.60
CA GLU A 80 16.28 18.44 -13.76
C GLU A 80 16.75 16.97 -13.84
N ARG A 81 17.84 16.71 -14.57
CA ARG A 81 18.45 15.40 -14.69
C ARG A 81 18.93 14.86 -13.33
N SER A 82 19.48 15.74 -12.48
CA SER A 82 19.91 15.40 -11.13
C SER A 82 18.74 15.04 -10.23
N GLU A 83 17.62 15.78 -10.32
CA GLU A 83 16.39 15.47 -9.58
C GLU A 83 15.79 14.12 -10.01
N LEU A 84 15.74 13.87 -11.32
CA LEU A 84 15.27 12.59 -11.85
C LEU A 84 16.18 11.42 -11.45
N ALA A 85 17.50 11.63 -11.41
CA ALA A 85 18.44 10.61 -10.94
C ALA A 85 18.19 10.19 -9.49
N ALA A 86 17.73 11.11 -8.64
CA ALA A 86 17.33 10.81 -7.26
C ALA A 86 15.93 10.18 -7.15
N LYS A 87 15.02 10.49 -8.09
CA LYS A 87 13.62 10.02 -8.11
C LYS A 87 13.50 8.61 -8.72
N LEU A 88 14.20 8.32 -9.81
CA LEU A 88 14.08 7.07 -10.56
C LEU A 88 14.26 5.80 -9.72
N PRO A 89 15.29 5.66 -8.85
CA PRO A 89 15.45 4.46 -8.03
C PRO A 89 14.29 4.24 -7.05
N LYS A 90 13.68 5.34 -6.57
CA LYS A 90 12.53 5.28 -5.66
C LYS A 90 11.27 4.79 -6.38
N LEU A 91 11.04 5.29 -7.59
CA LEU A 91 9.93 4.86 -8.45
C LEU A 91 10.10 3.38 -8.84
N GLU A 92 11.28 2.97 -9.26
CA GLU A 92 11.58 1.58 -9.60
C GLU A 92 11.32 0.66 -8.41
N ARG A 93 11.84 1.02 -7.23
CA ARG A 93 11.61 0.26 -6.01
C ARG A 93 10.13 0.17 -5.65
N SER A 94 9.38 1.27 -5.79
CA SER A 94 7.95 1.30 -5.54
C SER A 94 7.20 0.33 -6.46
N VAL A 95 7.51 0.34 -7.76
CA VAL A 95 6.91 -0.56 -8.75
C VAL A 95 7.26 -2.01 -8.45
N GLN A 96 8.52 -2.32 -8.11
CA GLN A 96 8.93 -3.67 -7.70
C GLN A 96 8.14 -4.19 -6.50
N VAL A 97 7.91 -3.34 -5.48
CA VAL A 97 7.13 -3.70 -4.29
C VAL A 97 5.66 -3.95 -4.65
N MET A 98 5.08 -3.15 -5.55
CA MET A 98 3.70 -3.33 -6.02
C MET A 98 3.49 -4.63 -6.81
N LEU A 99 4.55 -5.17 -7.43
CA LEU A 99 4.51 -6.44 -8.16
C LEU A 99 4.65 -7.68 -7.26
N LEU A 100 4.95 -7.52 -5.99
CA LEU A 100 5.00 -8.66 -5.08
C LEU A 100 3.60 -9.27 -4.95
N PRO A 101 3.49 -10.61 -4.95
CA PRO A 101 2.22 -11.27 -4.74
C PRO A 101 1.62 -10.81 -3.41
N LYS A 102 0.39 -10.32 -3.47
CA LYS A 102 -0.38 -10.00 -2.27
C LYS A 102 -0.87 -11.30 -1.64
N ASP A 103 -0.73 -11.40 -0.33
CA ASP A 103 -1.39 -12.45 0.44
C ASP A 103 -2.90 -12.19 0.42
N GLU A 104 -3.71 -13.19 0.06
CA GLU A 104 -5.18 -13.06 0.08
C GLU A 104 -5.71 -12.68 1.47
N ALA A 105 -4.98 -13.06 2.53
CA ALA A 105 -5.30 -12.66 3.89
C ALA A 105 -5.13 -11.16 4.13
N ASP A 106 -4.28 -10.46 3.36
CA ASP A 106 -4.01 -9.04 3.53
C ASP A 106 -5.23 -8.14 3.32
N GLU A 107 -6.21 -8.61 2.56
CA GLU A 107 -7.47 -7.90 2.31
C GLU A 107 -8.53 -8.15 3.40
N LYS A 108 -8.29 -9.08 4.31
CA LYS A 108 -9.23 -9.43 5.37
C LYS A 108 -9.28 -8.34 6.45
N ASN A 109 -10.40 -8.31 7.15
CA ASN A 109 -10.52 -7.58 8.40
C ASN A 109 -9.69 -8.28 9.49
N ALA A 110 -9.34 -7.55 10.55
CA ALA A 110 -8.63 -8.12 11.68
C ALA A 110 -9.51 -8.17 12.93
N ILE A 111 -9.31 -9.20 13.72
CA ILE A 111 -9.80 -9.25 15.09
C ILE A 111 -8.59 -8.95 15.97
N LEU A 112 -8.71 -7.89 16.76
CA LEU A 112 -7.76 -7.51 17.80
C LEU A 112 -8.25 -8.13 19.12
N GLU A 113 -7.37 -8.87 19.76
CA GLU A 113 -7.60 -9.42 21.10
C GLU A 113 -6.44 -8.95 22.00
N VAL A 114 -6.75 -8.36 23.13
CA VAL A 114 -5.79 -8.01 24.17
C VAL A 114 -6.19 -8.71 25.46
N ARG A 115 -5.21 -9.33 26.13
CA ARG A 115 -5.37 -9.98 27.41
C ARG A 115 -4.30 -9.50 28.39
N ALA A 116 -4.70 -9.19 29.61
CA ALA A 116 -3.74 -8.92 30.68
C ALA A 116 -2.94 -10.21 30.97
N GLY A 117 -1.62 -10.06 31.09
CA GLY A 117 -0.72 -11.12 31.54
C GLY A 117 -0.83 -11.37 33.05
N THR A 118 0.19 -12.00 33.63
CA THR A 118 0.25 -12.37 35.05
C THR A 118 0.54 -11.20 36.00
N GLY A 119 0.67 -9.95 35.48
CA GLY A 119 1.06 -8.76 36.23
C GLY A 119 -0.05 -8.09 37.04
N GLY A 120 -1.23 -8.69 37.20
CA GLY A 120 -2.32 -8.10 37.98
C GLY A 120 -2.89 -6.81 37.38
N ASP A 121 -3.14 -5.81 38.24
CA ASP A 121 -3.78 -4.57 37.82
C ASP A 121 -2.90 -3.72 36.86
N GLU A 122 -1.59 -3.76 37.00
CA GLU A 122 -0.66 -3.06 36.08
C GLU A 122 -0.75 -3.63 34.67
N ALA A 123 -0.79 -4.96 34.54
CA ALA A 123 -0.96 -5.61 33.24
C ALA A 123 -2.34 -5.29 32.63
N ALA A 124 -3.37 -5.20 33.45
CA ALA A 124 -4.72 -4.83 33.00
C ALA A 124 -4.78 -3.36 32.52
N LEU A 125 -4.11 -2.45 33.18
CA LEU A 125 -3.97 -1.06 32.75
C LEU A 125 -3.21 -0.96 31.43
N PHE A 126 -2.10 -1.66 31.31
CA PHE A 126 -1.33 -1.71 30.06
C PHE A 126 -2.17 -2.28 28.90
N ALA A 127 -2.94 -3.34 29.14
CA ALA A 127 -3.84 -3.90 28.14
C ALA A 127 -4.87 -2.86 27.66
N SER A 128 -5.41 -2.03 28.57
CA SER A 128 -6.35 -0.97 28.20
C SER A 128 -5.69 0.14 27.39
N GLU A 129 -4.46 0.51 27.70
CA GLU A 129 -3.69 1.50 26.93
C GLU A 129 -3.36 0.99 25.54
N LEU A 130 -2.94 -0.28 25.44
CA LEU A 130 -2.66 -0.93 24.16
C LEU A 130 -3.92 -0.99 23.27
N PHE A 131 -5.07 -1.36 23.83
CA PHE A 131 -6.34 -1.38 23.12
C PHE A 131 -6.71 0.02 22.59
N ARG A 132 -6.59 1.06 23.45
CA ARG A 132 -6.83 2.45 23.04
C ARG A 132 -5.86 2.94 21.97
N MET A 133 -4.61 2.51 22.02
CA MET A 133 -3.62 2.82 20.98
C MET A 133 -4.08 2.28 19.62
N TYR A 134 -4.51 1.02 19.54
CA TYR A 134 -5.03 0.44 18.30
C TYR A 134 -6.33 1.10 17.84
N GLN A 135 -7.22 1.48 18.76
CA GLN A 135 -8.44 2.21 18.44
C GLN A 135 -8.11 3.57 17.79
N ARG A 136 -7.19 4.32 18.36
CA ARG A 136 -6.73 5.60 17.79
C ARG A 136 -6.04 5.40 16.44
N TYR A 137 -5.22 4.37 16.33
CA TYR A 137 -4.58 4.05 15.06
C TYR A 137 -5.60 3.72 13.97
N ALA A 138 -6.63 2.95 14.29
CA ALA A 138 -7.72 2.65 13.36
C ALA A 138 -8.44 3.95 12.91
N GLN A 139 -8.74 4.86 13.84
CA GLN A 139 -9.33 6.17 13.53
C GLN A 139 -8.45 7.00 12.57
N LEU A 140 -7.13 7.06 12.82
CA LEU A 140 -6.18 7.76 11.95
C LEU A 140 -6.12 7.17 10.53
N LYS A 141 -6.41 5.87 10.39
CA LYS A 141 -6.44 5.17 9.10
C LYS A 141 -7.81 5.19 8.42
N GLY A 142 -8.83 5.76 9.06
CA GLY A 142 -10.20 5.74 8.57
C GLY A 142 -10.84 4.34 8.61
N TRP A 143 -10.34 3.45 9.47
CA TRP A 143 -10.90 2.13 9.67
C TRP A 143 -12.02 2.15 10.70
N LYS A 144 -13.03 1.31 10.51
CA LYS A 144 -14.08 1.08 11.50
C LYS A 144 -13.54 0.18 12.61
N PHE A 145 -13.70 0.62 13.86
CA PHE A 145 -13.28 -0.12 15.05
C PHE A 145 -14.51 -0.43 15.88
N GLU A 146 -14.85 -1.69 16.07
CA GLU A 146 -16.02 -2.16 16.80
C GLU A 146 -15.57 -3.04 17.97
N THR A 147 -15.78 -2.58 19.20
CA THR A 147 -15.57 -3.40 20.40
C THR A 147 -16.61 -4.49 20.44
N MET A 148 -16.18 -5.74 20.48
CA MET A 148 -17.05 -6.92 20.52
C MET A 148 -17.29 -7.37 21.95
N GLU A 149 -16.21 -7.47 22.74
CA GLU A 149 -16.24 -7.93 24.12
C GLU A 149 -15.21 -7.17 24.94
N MET A 150 -15.52 -6.88 26.21
CA MET A 150 -14.63 -6.17 27.09
C MET A 150 -14.91 -6.55 28.55
N SER A 151 -13.87 -6.99 29.25
CA SER A 151 -13.89 -7.28 30.68
C SER A 151 -12.98 -6.29 31.41
N GLU A 152 -13.59 -5.37 32.14
CA GLU A 152 -12.88 -4.32 32.86
C GLU A 152 -12.50 -4.76 34.29
N THR A 153 -11.43 -4.14 34.81
CA THR A 153 -11.07 -4.23 36.23
C THR A 153 -11.59 -3.00 36.99
N PRO A 154 -11.75 -3.07 38.34
CA PRO A 154 -12.19 -1.93 39.13
C PRO A 154 -11.31 -0.66 38.98
N LEU A 155 -10.05 -0.81 38.59
CA LEU A 155 -9.11 0.28 38.38
C LEU A 155 -9.11 0.79 36.92
N GLY A 156 -10.04 0.37 36.06
CA GLY A 156 -10.18 0.83 34.67
C GLY A 156 -9.22 0.17 33.67
N GLY A 157 -8.55 -0.92 34.09
CA GLY A 157 -7.79 -1.79 33.18
C GLY A 157 -8.68 -2.82 32.51
N PHE A 158 -8.17 -3.50 31.48
CA PHE A 158 -8.87 -4.61 30.81
C PHE A 158 -8.22 -5.94 31.17
N ARG A 159 -9.03 -6.89 31.64
CA ARG A 159 -8.60 -8.30 31.74
C ARG A 159 -8.53 -8.92 30.36
N GLU A 160 -9.53 -8.64 29.57
CA GLU A 160 -9.66 -9.08 28.19
C GLU A 160 -10.49 -8.05 27.41
N ALA A 161 -10.10 -7.76 26.19
CA ALA A 161 -10.89 -6.96 25.28
C ALA A 161 -10.68 -7.44 23.85
N THR A 162 -11.78 -7.55 23.10
CA THR A 162 -11.79 -7.97 21.70
C THR A 162 -12.48 -6.92 20.85
N ALA A 163 -11.88 -6.60 19.70
CA ALA A 163 -12.46 -5.69 18.72
C ALA A 163 -12.32 -6.21 17.31
N SER A 164 -13.32 -5.92 16.47
CA SER A 164 -13.27 -6.10 15.03
C SER A 164 -12.79 -4.80 14.39
N ILE A 165 -11.78 -4.89 13.51
CA ILE A 165 -11.23 -3.75 12.77
C ILE A 165 -11.49 -3.99 11.30
N ILE A 166 -12.28 -3.11 10.68
CA ILE A 166 -12.79 -3.26 9.32
C ILE A 166 -12.28 -2.10 8.46
N GLY A 167 -11.68 -2.42 7.33
CA GLY A 167 -11.18 -1.42 6.41
C GLY A 167 -10.19 -1.97 5.39
N ARG A 168 -9.67 -1.10 4.55
CA ARG A 168 -8.72 -1.50 3.49
C ARG A 168 -7.34 -1.82 4.08
N ASN A 169 -6.82 -3.01 3.75
CA ASN A 169 -5.48 -3.48 4.18
C ASN A 169 -5.29 -3.53 5.70
N VAL A 170 -6.34 -3.78 6.46
CA VAL A 170 -6.28 -3.86 7.93
C VAL A 170 -5.38 -5.00 8.35
N PHE A 171 -5.66 -6.22 7.86
CA PHE A 171 -4.89 -7.40 8.23
C PHE A 171 -3.43 -7.28 7.80
N ALA A 172 -3.16 -6.78 6.58
CA ALA A 172 -1.80 -6.52 6.10
C ALA A 172 -0.95 -5.66 7.05
N ARG A 173 -1.59 -4.70 7.72
CA ARG A 173 -0.92 -3.76 8.63
C ARG A 173 -0.80 -4.27 10.05
N LEU A 174 -1.73 -5.12 10.49
CA LEU A 174 -1.83 -5.56 11.89
C LEU A 174 -1.31 -6.98 12.12
N LYS A 175 -1.17 -7.83 11.09
CA LYS A 175 -0.75 -9.23 11.22
C LYS A 175 0.62 -9.46 11.90
N ILE A 176 1.47 -8.43 11.96
CA ILE A 176 2.80 -8.52 12.57
C ILE A 176 2.80 -8.00 14.02
N GLY A 177 1.64 -7.60 14.55
CA GLY A 177 1.51 -7.00 15.87
C GLY A 177 1.25 -8.00 17.00
N ARG A 178 2.08 -9.05 17.17
CA ARG A 178 1.99 -9.89 18.36
C ARG A 178 2.98 -9.40 19.42
N ALA A 179 2.50 -8.62 20.40
CA ALA A 179 3.28 -8.30 21.58
C ALA A 179 2.97 -9.33 22.69
N HIS A 180 3.97 -9.98 23.21
CA HIS A 180 3.91 -10.69 24.48
C HIS A 180 4.45 -9.76 25.57
N VAL A 181 3.65 -9.52 26.58
CA VAL A 181 4.05 -8.88 27.83
C VAL A 181 4.31 -9.97 28.85
#